data_66d15a3b4085634ef9d05184748f7e37
#
_entry.id   66d15a3b4085634ef9d05184748f7e37
#
_cell.length_a   1.000
_cell.length_b   1.000
_cell.length_c   1.000
_cell.angle_alpha   90.00
_cell.angle_beta   90.00
_cell.angle_gamma   90.00
#
_symmetry.space_group_name_H-M   'P 1'
#
loop_
_entity.id
_entity.type
_entity.pdbx_description
1 polymer ?
#
loop_
_entity_poly.entity_id
_entity_poly.type
_entity_poly.pdbx_seq_one_letter_code
_entity_poly.pdbx_strand_id
1 'polypeptide(L)'
;MMIKRAMDIVGSIFGIIITSPIMLLSAILVKLSSPGPVIFKQERVGLHNKSFYMYKFRSMAMQSAAEEKKGWTVRNDPRVTGIGKILRRTSIDELPQLFNILKGDMSLVGPRPERPQFVEKFREEIPRYMVKHQVRPGLTGWAQVNGLRGDSSIKKRIEYDIYYIENWTVGFDIKIILMTFFTGFINKNAY
;
A
#
# COMPACT_ATOMS: atom_id res chain seq x y z
N MET A 1 19.43 -9.67 4.94
CA MET A 1 18.04 -9.35 5.32
C MET A 1 17.87 -8.69 6.70
N MET A 2 18.79 -8.83 7.65
CA MET A 2 18.71 -8.18 8.97
C MET A 2 18.71 -6.65 8.90
N ILE A 3 19.60 -6.04 8.12
CA ILE A 3 19.68 -4.56 7.97
C ILE A 3 18.37 -3.98 7.45
N LYS A 4 17.77 -4.58 6.41
CA LYS A 4 16.47 -4.13 5.90
C LYS A 4 15.38 -4.17 6.98
N ARG A 5 15.34 -5.23 7.78
CA ARG A 5 14.37 -5.36 8.88
C ARG A 5 14.60 -4.32 9.99
N ALA A 6 15.84 -4.04 10.33
CA ALA A 6 16.16 -2.96 11.27
C ALA A 6 15.70 -1.60 10.76
N MET A 7 15.97 -1.29 9.48
CA MET A 7 15.46 -0.07 8.84
C MET A 7 13.93 0.00 8.85
N ASP A 8 13.23 -1.11 8.57
CA ASP A 8 11.77 -1.17 8.60
C ASP A 8 11.23 -0.87 10.00
N ILE A 9 11.83 -1.46 11.04
CA ILE A 9 11.39 -1.25 12.43
C ILE A 9 11.64 0.20 12.84
N VAL A 10 12.87 0.69 12.70
CA VAL A 10 13.24 2.06 13.09
C VAL A 10 12.40 3.08 12.30
N GLY A 11 12.31 2.92 11.00
CA GLY A 11 11.55 3.83 10.15
C GLY A 11 10.05 3.80 10.41
N SER A 12 9.47 2.63 10.74
CA SER A 12 8.04 2.56 11.09
C SER A 12 7.74 3.16 12.46
N ILE A 13 8.60 2.95 13.47
CA ILE A 13 8.44 3.59 14.79
C ILE A 13 8.51 5.11 14.63
N PHE A 14 9.54 5.62 13.94
CA PHE A 14 9.71 7.04 13.68
C PHE A 14 8.52 7.62 12.90
N GLY A 15 8.09 6.91 11.85
CA GLY A 15 6.92 7.27 11.07
C GLY A 15 5.64 7.34 11.91
N ILE A 16 5.39 6.35 12.79
CA ILE A 16 4.22 6.35 13.70
C ILE A 16 4.28 7.55 14.65
N ILE A 17 5.43 7.82 15.27
CA ILE A 17 5.57 8.95 16.21
C ILE A 17 5.27 10.27 15.52
N ILE A 18 5.90 10.53 14.36
CA ILE A 18 5.71 11.79 13.63
C ILE A 18 4.29 11.95 13.11
N THR A 19 3.71 10.87 12.58
CA THR A 19 2.38 10.96 11.96
C THR A 19 1.23 10.74 12.95
N SER A 20 1.50 10.41 14.22
CA SER A 20 0.48 10.13 15.24
C SER A 20 -0.56 11.25 15.40
N PRO A 21 -0.23 12.57 15.42
CA PRO A 21 -1.24 13.63 15.50
C PRO A 21 -2.19 13.62 14.29
N ILE A 22 -1.62 13.43 13.07
CA ILE A 22 -2.39 13.35 11.82
C ILE A 22 -3.26 12.10 11.82
N MET A 23 -2.73 10.98 12.29
CA MET A 23 -3.47 9.71 12.39
C MET A 23 -4.65 9.83 13.36
N LEU A 24 -4.45 10.48 14.52
CA LEU A 24 -5.51 10.71 15.51
C LEU A 24 -6.61 11.59 14.93
N LEU A 25 -6.24 12.71 14.31
CA LEU A 25 -7.21 13.61 13.67
C LEU A 25 -7.97 12.86 12.56
N SER A 26 -7.28 12.11 11.72
CA SER A 26 -7.90 11.32 10.66
C SER A 26 -8.87 10.28 11.22
N ALA A 27 -8.53 9.62 12.33
CA ALA A 27 -9.39 8.65 13.00
C ALA A 27 -10.71 9.30 13.45
N ILE A 28 -10.64 10.48 14.05
CA ILE A 28 -11.81 11.26 14.49
C ILE A 28 -12.67 11.64 13.27
N LEU A 29 -12.06 12.22 12.24
CA LEU A 29 -12.78 12.65 11.03
C LEU A 29 -13.45 11.48 10.30
N VAL A 30 -12.79 10.32 10.19
CA VAL A 30 -13.37 9.11 9.61
C VAL A 30 -14.56 8.62 10.44
N LYS A 31 -14.45 8.64 11.78
CA LYS A 31 -15.53 8.21 12.67
C LYS A 31 -16.76 9.10 12.54
N LEU A 32 -16.56 10.42 12.41
CA LEU A 32 -17.64 11.39 12.23
C LEU A 32 -18.26 11.39 10.83
N SER A 33 -17.51 10.98 9.80
CA SER A 33 -17.96 11.05 8.41
C SER A 33 -18.96 9.96 8.00
N SER A 34 -18.92 8.79 8.65
CA SER A 34 -19.84 7.70 8.36
C SER A 34 -19.84 6.63 9.47
N PRO A 35 -20.93 5.85 9.64
CA PRO A 35 -20.99 4.75 10.62
C PRO A 35 -19.99 3.63 10.28
N GLY A 36 -19.44 2.96 11.30
CA GLY A 36 -18.56 1.80 11.15
C GLY A 36 -17.16 1.96 11.74
N PRO A 37 -16.24 0.99 11.51
CA PRO A 37 -14.87 1.00 12.04
C PRO A 37 -14.02 2.09 11.38
N VAL A 38 -13.08 2.66 12.13
CA VAL A 38 -12.12 3.66 11.63
C VAL A 38 -11.10 3.02 10.70
N ILE A 39 -10.63 1.82 11.06
CA ILE A 39 -9.65 1.06 10.30
C ILE A 39 -10.36 0.03 9.40
N PHE A 40 -10.10 0.14 8.13
CA PHE A 40 -10.46 -0.84 7.13
C PHE A 40 -9.33 -1.89 7.02
N LYS A 41 -9.71 -3.17 7.03
CA LYS A 41 -8.80 -4.30 6.92
C LYS A 41 -9.08 -5.03 5.62
N GLN A 42 -8.07 -5.19 4.78
CA GLN A 42 -8.21 -5.91 3.51
C GLN A 42 -7.16 -7.00 3.41
N GLU A 43 -7.60 -8.20 3.07
CA GLU A 43 -6.71 -9.31 2.83
C GLU A 43 -5.82 -9.07 1.61
N ARG A 44 -4.53 -9.32 1.78
CA ARG A 44 -3.49 -9.19 0.76
C ARG A 44 -2.53 -10.36 0.83
N VAL A 45 -1.88 -10.66 -0.29
CA VAL A 45 -0.84 -11.68 -0.36
C VAL A 45 0.53 -11.02 -0.15
N GLY A 46 1.29 -11.59 0.79
CA GLY A 46 2.61 -11.11 1.19
C GLY A 46 3.73 -12.10 0.93
N LEU A 47 4.75 -12.05 1.78
CA LEU A 47 5.94 -12.91 1.72
C LEU A 47 5.56 -14.39 1.70
N HIS A 48 6.19 -15.17 0.80
CA HIS A 48 5.96 -16.61 0.63
C HIS A 48 4.48 -16.99 0.42
N ASN A 49 3.74 -16.12 -0.28
CA ASN A 49 2.30 -16.29 -0.56
C ASN A 49 1.40 -16.36 0.68
N LYS A 50 1.88 -15.93 1.85
CA LYS A 50 1.05 -15.88 3.05
C LYS A 50 0.15 -14.66 3.02
N SER A 51 -1.15 -14.87 3.22
CA SER A 51 -2.10 -13.78 3.38
C SER A 51 -1.89 -13.02 4.69
N PHE A 52 -2.14 -11.72 4.65
CA PHE A 52 -2.17 -10.85 5.82
C PHE A 52 -3.25 -9.77 5.66
N TYR A 53 -3.68 -9.16 6.76
CA TYR A 53 -4.62 -8.04 6.73
C TYR A 53 -3.88 -6.70 6.67
N MET A 54 -3.96 -6.03 5.53
CA MET A 54 -3.43 -4.69 5.34
C MET A 54 -4.38 -3.66 5.95
N TYR A 55 -3.83 -2.75 6.76
CA TYR A 55 -4.57 -1.72 7.49
C TYR A 55 -4.60 -0.40 6.70
N LYS A 56 -5.79 0.22 6.63
CA LYS A 56 -5.99 1.56 6.08
C LYS A 56 -7.02 2.32 6.89
N PHE A 57 -7.00 3.64 6.85
CA PHE A 57 -8.19 4.38 7.24
C PHE A 57 -9.32 4.12 6.26
N ARG A 58 -10.53 3.97 6.80
CA ARG A 58 -11.72 3.82 5.96
C ARG A 58 -11.96 5.10 5.17
N SER A 59 -11.90 5.01 3.86
CA SER A 59 -12.12 6.11 2.91
C SER A 59 -13.41 5.96 2.11
N MET A 60 -14.13 4.85 2.30
CA MET A 60 -15.39 4.52 1.62
C MET A 60 -16.49 4.19 2.63
N ALA A 61 -17.73 4.38 2.24
CA ALA A 61 -18.88 3.88 2.99
C ALA A 61 -18.82 2.36 3.11
N MET A 62 -19.37 1.83 4.21
CA MET A 62 -19.43 0.37 4.44
C MET A 62 -20.22 -0.31 3.35
N GLN A 63 -19.72 -1.44 2.91
CA GLN A 63 -20.30 -2.26 1.84
C GLN A 63 -20.54 -3.68 2.34
N SER A 64 -21.43 -4.38 1.66
CA SER A 64 -21.55 -5.82 1.85
C SER A 64 -20.28 -6.53 1.35
N ALA A 65 -19.95 -7.68 1.97
CA ALA A 65 -18.80 -8.49 1.56
C ALA A 65 -18.85 -8.93 0.09
N ALA A 66 -20.06 -8.99 -0.50
CA ALA A 66 -20.26 -9.31 -1.91
C ALA A 66 -19.86 -8.15 -2.83
N GLU A 67 -20.11 -6.90 -2.40
CA GLU A 67 -19.73 -5.70 -3.16
C GLU A 67 -18.24 -5.40 -3.08
N GLU A 68 -17.59 -5.71 -1.95
CA GLU A 68 -16.13 -5.60 -1.79
C GLU A 68 -15.37 -6.51 -2.77
N LYS A 69 -15.93 -7.66 -3.11
CA LYS A 69 -15.30 -8.60 -4.06
C LYS A 69 -15.39 -8.13 -5.51
N LYS A 70 -16.30 -7.22 -5.87
CA LYS A 70 -16.69 -6.87 -7.26
C LYS A 70 -15.71 -6.00 -8.05
N GLY A 71 -14.47 -5.84 -7.67
CA GLY A 71 -13.54 -5.21 -8.60
C GLY A 71 -12.57 -4.19 -8.02
N TRP A 72 -11.86 -3.53 -8.91
CA TRP A 72 -10.96 -2.42 -8.61
C TRP A 72 -11.74 -1.17 -8.28
N THR A 73 -11.17 -0.30 -7.48
CA THR A 73 -11.67 1.05 -7.29
C THR A 73 -11.48 1.83 -8.59
N VAL A 74 -12.55 2.39 -9.12
CA VAL A 74 -12.53 3.20 -10.33
C VAL A 74 -12.35 4.69 -9.99
N ARG A 75 -11.95 5.47 -10.98
CA ARG A 75 -11.87 6.94 -10.86
C ARG A 75 -13.25 7.51 -10.54
N ASN A 76 -13.34 8.41 -9.56
CA ASN A 76 -14.60 9.00 -9.08
C ASN A 76 -15.61 7.97 -8.53
N ASP A 77 -15.14 6.94 -7.84
CA ASP A 77 -15.96 5.92 -7.22
C ASP A 77 -16.97 6.58 -6.23
N PRO A 78 -18.29 6.41 -6.44
CA PRO A 78 -19.34 7.09 -5.64
C PRO A 78 -19.34 6.64 -4.15
N ARG A 79 -18.66 5.56 -3.84
CA ARG A 79 -18.54 5.02 -2.47
C ARG A 79 -17.58 5.82 -1.61
N VAL A 80 -16.72 6.63 -2.21
CA VAL A 80 -15.69 7.42 -1.50
C VAL A 80 -16.36 8.55 -0.72
N THR A 81 -16.16 8.60 0.59
CA THR A 81 -16.67 9.70 1.44
C THR A 81 -15.92 11.00 1.16
N GLY A 82 -16.50 12.15 1.53
CA GLY A 82 -15.83 13.45 1.37
C GLY A 82 -14.46 13.50 2.06
N ILE A 83 -14.39 13.03 3.32
CA ILE A 83 -13.12 12.88 4.06
C ILE A 83 -12.23 11.84 3.39
N GLY A 84 -12.79 10.72 2.94
CA GLY A 84 -12.05 9.67 2.23
C GLY A 84 -11.36 10.18 0.98
N LYS A 85 -11.95 11.12 0.25
CA LYS A 85 -11.34 11.75 -0.92
C LYS A 85 -10.06 12.52 -0.56
N ILE A 86 -10.09 13.25 0.56
CA ILE A 86 -8.91 13.98 1.06
C ILE A 86 -7.83 13.00 1.50
N LEU A 87 -8.17 12.00 2.33
CA LEU A 87 -7.23 10.99 2.83
C LEU A 87 -6.53 10.24 1.69
N ARG A 88 -7.27 9.85 0.65
CA ARG A 88 -6.71 9.15 -0.52
C ARG A 88 -5.82 10.05 -1.36
N ARG A 89 -6.22 11.30 -1.60
CA ARG A 89 -5.42 12.27 -2.35
C ARG A 89 -4.08 12.56 -1.68
N THR A 90 -4.04 12.54 -0.35
CA THR A 90 -2.83 12.79 0.47
C THR A 90 -2.11 11.50 0.85
N SER A 91 -2.64 10.33 0.50
CA SER A 91 -2.16 9.01 0.94
C SER A 91 -2.13 8.82 2.47
N ILE A 92 -2.82 9.66 3.22
CA ILE A 92 -2.95 9.56 4.69
C ILE A 92 -3.72 8.29 5.06
N ASP A 93 -4.62 7.83 4.19
CA ASP A 93 -5.35 6.57 4.40
C ASP A 93 -4.42 5.35 4.51
N GLU A 94 -3.19 5.42 4.00
CA GLU A 94 -2.22 4.34 4.04
C GLU A 94 -1.30 4.35 5.28
N LEU A 95 -1.32 5.42 6.10
CA LEU A 95 -0.47 5.51 7.31
C LEU A 95 -0.64 4.33 8.30
N PRO A 96 -1.83 3.73 8.51
CA PRO A 96 -1.97 2.56 9.38
C PRO A 96 -1.15 1.34 8.93
N GLN A 97 -0.66 1.29 7.69
CA GLN A 97 0.25 0.23 7.23
C GLN A 97 1.60 0.25 7.94
N LEU A 98 1.98 1.37 8.58
CA LEU A 98 3.18 1.41 9.44
C LEU A 98 3.10 0.35 10.57
N PHE A 99 1.90 0.04 11.07
CA PHE A 99 1.70 -1.06 12.02
C PHE A 99 1.89 -2.44 11.36
N ASN A 100 1.53 -2.63 10.09
CA ASN A 100 1.87 -3.85 9.36
C ASN A 100 3.37 -4.01 9.18
N ILE A 101 4.09 -2.91 8.94
CA ILE A 101 5.56 -2.93 8.84
C ILE A 101 6.17 -3.33 10.18
N LEU A 102 5.72 -2.71 11.27
CA LEU A 102 6.21 -3.02 12.62
C LEU A 102 5.95 -4.48 13.00
N LYS A 103 4.79 -5.04 12.65
CA LYS A 103 4.46 -6.47 12.84
C LYS A 103 5.33 -7.41 11.99
N GLY A 104 5.84 -6.94 10.85
CA GLY A 104 6.64 -7.75 9.91
C GLY A 104 5.86 -8.31 8.73
N ASP A 105 4.58 -7.97 8.57
CA ASP A 105 3.78 -8.33 7.41
C ASP A 105 4.26 -7.59 6.15
N MET A 106 4.74 -6.34 6.33
CA MET A 106 5.18 -5.43 5.28
C MET A 106 6.58 -4.88 5.55
N SER A 107 7.12 -4.16 4.57
CA SER A 107 8.34 -3.37 4.59
C SER A 107 8.03 -1.91 4.22
N LEU A 108 8.90 -0.97 4.54
CA LEU A 108 8.81 0.41 4.03
C LEU A 108 8.87 0.41 2.51
N VAL A 109 9.82 -0.34 1.93
CA VAL A 109 10.02 -0.42 0.48
C VAL A 109 9.87 -1.86 0.01
N GLY A 110 9.10 -2.07 -1.06
CA GLY A 110 8.88 -3.36 -1.68
C GLY A 110 7.80 -3.34 -2.74
N PRO A 111 7.53 -4.47 -3.40
CA PRO A 111 6.42 -4.63 -4.31
C PRO A 111 5.07 -4.34 -3.64
N ARG A 112 4.14 -3.69 -4.35
CA ARG A 112 2.80 -3.45 -3.79
C ARG A 112 2.03 -4.76 -3.63
N PRO A 113 1.41 -5.03 -2.47
CA PRO A 113 0.65 -6.27 -2.26
C PRO A 113 -0.67 -6.25 -3.02
N GLU A 114 -1.04 -7.39 -3.61
CA GLU A 114 -2.30 -7.55 -4.33
C GLU A 114 -3.28 -8.44 -3.56
N ARG A 115 -4.58 -8.33 -3.91
CA ARG A 115 -5.65 -9.16 -3.32
C ARG A 115 -5.52 -10.60 -3.84
N PRO A 116 -5.88 -11.63 -3.03
CA PRO A 116 -5.74 -13.03 -3.44
C PRO A 116 -6.34 -13.33 -4.82
N GLN A 117 -7.54 -12.83 -5.09
CA GLN A 117 -8.24 -13.04 -6.37
C GLN A 117 -7.47 -12.51 -7.59
N PHE A 118 -6.67 -11.45 -7.43
CA PHE A 118 -5.85 -10.91 -8.52
C PHE A 118 -4.52 -11.64 -8.64
N VAL A 119 -3.97 -12.12 -7.53
CA VAL A 119 -2.78 -12.97 -7.54
C VAL A 119 -3.03 -14.24 -8.34
N GLU A 120 -4.17 -14.90 -8.11
CA GLU A 120 -4.61 -16.09 -8.84
C GLU A 120 -4.65 -15.84 -10.36
N LYS A 121 -5.29 -14.75 -10.76
CA LYS A 121 -5.38 -14.35 -12.17
C LYS A 121 -4.01 -14.03 -12.76
N PHE A 122 -3.22 -13.16 -12.11
CA PHE A 122 -1.97 -12.66 -12.69
C PHE A 122 -0.87 -13.71 -12.71
N ARG A 123 -0.86 -14.68 -11.81
CA ARG A 123 0.13 -15.76 -11.82
C ARG A 123 0.03 -16.62 -13.09
N GLU A 124 -1.16 -16.73 -13.69
CA GLU A 124 -1.40 -17.47 -14.92
C GLU A 124 -1.07 -16.64 -16.18
N GLU A 125 -1.34 -15.32 -16.10
CA GLU A 125 -1.22 -14.42 -17.24
C GLU A 125 0.18 -13.80 -17.41
N ILE A 126 0.94 -13.68 -16.30
CA ILE A 126 2.20 -12.90 -16.31
C ILE A 126 3.37 -13.80 -15.90
N PRO A 127 4.32 -14.06 -16.81
CA PRO A 127 5.53 -14.79 -16.47
C PRO A 127 6.27 -14.14 -15.29
N ARG A 128 6.83 -14.98 -14.40
CA ARG A 128 7.61 -14.55 -13.22
C ARG A 128 6.81 -13.73 -12.20
N TYR A 129 5.48 -13.61 -12.33
CA TYR A 129 4.65 -12.84 -11.37
C TYR A 129 4.93 -13.20 -9.92
N MET A 130 5.13 -14.50 -9.63
CA MET A 130 5.31 -15.01 -8.27
C MET A 130 6.62 -14.57 -7.61
N VAL A 131 7.60 -14.06 -8.37
CA VAL A 131 8.89 -13.55 -7.84
C VAL A 131 8.66 -12.43 -6.84
N LYS A 132 7.64 -11.58 -7.04
CA LYS A 132 7.32 -10.48 -6.12
C LYS A 132 6.98 -10.95 -4.70
N HIS A 133 6.55 -12.18 -4.51
CA HIS A 133 6.22 -12.75 -3.20
C HIS A 133 7.42 -13.38 -2.48
N GLN A 134 8.62 -13.30 -3.04
CA GLN A 134 9.87 -13.70 -2.39
C GLN A 134 10.41 -12.65 -1.41
N VAL A 135 9.85 -11.44 -1.44
CA VAL A 135 10.16 -10.35 -0.52
C VAL A 135 8.90 -9.83 0.16
N ARG A 136 9.08 -9.11 1.28
CA ARG A 136 7.94 -8.44 1.93
C ARG A 136 7.37 -7.36 1.03
N PRO A 137 6.03 -7.25 0.93
CA PRO A 137 5.41 -6.15 0.21
C PRO A 137 5.72 -4.82 0.89
N GLY A 138 5.80 -3.75 0.09
CA GLY A 138 6.15 -2.42 0.54
C GLY A 138 4.96 -1.47 0.70
N LEU A 139 5.12 -0.49 1.60
CA LEU A 139 4.28 0.70 1.66
C LEU A 139 4.51 1.56 0.42
N THR A 140 5.77 1.73 0.04
CA THR A 140 6.19 2.29 -1.25
C THR A 140 7.05 1.30 -2.02
N GLY A 141 7.35 1.56 -3.30
CA GLY A 141 8.15 0.67 -4.12
C GLY A 141 8.58 1.28 -5.44
N TRP A 142 9.50 0.61 -6.14
CA TRP A 142 10.08 1.11 -7.37
C TRP A 142 9.04 1.38 -8.46
N ALA A 143 8.08 0.47 -8.66
CA ALA A 143 6.96 0.68 -9.57
C ALA A 143 6.13 1.93 -9.19
N GLN A 144 5.86 2.10 -7.89
CA GLN A 144 5.01 3.19 -7.39
C GLN A 144 5.64 4.57 -7.60
N VAL A 145 6.94 4.75 -7.33
CA VAL A 145 7.64 6.04 -7.51
C VAL A 145 7.87 6.39 -8.98
N ASN A 146 7.78 5.40 -9.88
CA ASN A 146 7.81 5.60 -11.33
C ASN A 146 6.40 5.76 -11.94
N GLY A 147 5.37 6.06 -11.13
CA GLY A 147 4.02 6.37 -11.61
C GLY A 147 3.17 5.15 -11.97
N LEU A 148 3.65 3.94 -11.73
CA LEU A 148 2.92 2.70 -12.03
C LEU A 148 1.98 2.35 -10.87
N ARG A 149 0.89 3.13 -10.73
CA ARG A 149 -0.18 2.96 -9.73
C ARG A 149 -1.54 2.86 -10.42
N GLY A 150 -2.55 2.40 -9.70
CA GLY A 150 -3.95 2.37 -10.19
C GLY A 150 -4.10 1.58 -11.48
N ASP A 151 -4.64 2.20 -12.54
CA ASP A 151 -4.96 1.57 -13.83
C ASP A 151 -3.74 1.40 -14.76
N SER A 152 -2.51 1.56 -14.24
CA SER A 152 -1.30 1.33 -15.02
C SER A 152 -1.14 -0.15 -15.39
N SER A 153 -0.40 -0.41 -16.49
CA SER A 153 -0.10 -1.77 -16.96
C SER A 153 0.47 -2.66 -15.85
N ILE A 154 -0.24 -3.75 -15.53
CA ILE A 154 0.21 -4.74 -14.55
C ILE A 154 1.55 -5.37 -14.98
N LYS A 155 1.73 -5.67 -16.28
CA LYS A 155 2.99 -6.23 -16.80
C LYS A 155 4.18 -5.32 -16.48
N LYS A 156 4.07 -4.01 -16.81
CA LYS A 156 5.12 -3.04 -16.50
C LYS A 156 5.37 -2.92 -14.99
N ARG A 157 4.31 -2.95 -14.17
CA ARG A 157 4.45 -2.94 -12.71
C ARG A 157 5.28 -4.12 -12.22
N ILE A 158 5.00 -5.34 -12.73
CA ILE A 158 5.74 -6.55 -12.36
C ILE A 158 7.19 -6.48 -12.82
N GLU A 159 7.48 -5.96 -14.01
CA GLU A 159 8.86 -5.75 -14.49
C GLU A 159 9.66 -4.85 -13.52
N TYR A 160 9.06 -3.75 -13.05
CA TYR A 160 9.68 -2.84 -12.07
C TYR A 160 9.83 -3.48 -10.68
N ASP A 161 8.83 -4.27 -10.26
CA ASP A 161 8.89 -5.01 -9.00
C ASP A 161 10.01 -6.06 -9.03
N ILE A 162 10.17 -6.78 -10.15
CA ILE A 162 11.26 -7.76 -10.35
C ILE A 162 12.61 -7.05 -10.40
N TYR A 163 12.71 -5.96 -11.15
CA TYR A 163 13.95 -5.15 -11.20
C TYR A 163 14.39 -4.72 -9.80
N TYR A 164 13.47 -4.25 -8.97
CA TYR A 164 13.76 -3.89 -7.58
C TYR A 164 14.31 -5.08 -6.79
N ILE A 165 13.70 -6.25 -6.92
CA ILE A 165 14.11 -7.46 -6.18
C ILE A 165 15.51 -7.92 -6.60
N GLU A 166 15.79 -7.91 -7.89
CA GLU A 166 17.08 -8.37 -8.47
C GLU A 166 18.23 -7.39 -8.17
N ASN A 167 17.93 -6.09 -8.05
CA ASN A 167 18.94 -5.05 -7.86
C ASN A 167 18.88 -4.42 -6.45
N TRP A 168 18.27 -5.13 -5.49
CA TRP A 168 18.08 -4.59 -4.15
C TRP A 168 19.41 -4.25 -3.45
N THR A 169 19.50 -3.03 -2.95
CA THR A 169 20.52 -2.55 -2.03
C THR A 169 19.89 -1.62 -1.00
N VAL A 170 20.56 -1.39 0.14
CA VAL A 170 20.14 -0.40 1.13
C VAL A 170 20.04 1.01 0.50
N GLY A 171 21.01 1.38 -0.33
CA GLY A 171 20.99 2.64 -1.06
C GLY A 171 19.80 2.77 -2.00
N PHE A 172 19.37 1.67 -2.62
CA PHE A 172 18.19 1.67 -3.48
C PHE A 172 16.90 1.89 -2.67
N ASP A 173 16.78 1.30 -1.48
CA ASP A 173 15.65 1.58 -0.58
C ASP A 173 15.62 3.05 -0.17
N ILE A 174 16.75 3.63 0.22
CA ILE A 174 16.85 5.06 0.58
C ILE A 174 16.44 5.94 -0.60
N LYS A 175 16.92 5.64 -1.81
CA LYS A 175 16.53 6.35 -3.04
C LYS A 175 15.00 6.32 -3.24
N ILE A 176 14.38 5.15 -3.10
CA ILE A 176 12.93 5.00 -3.27
C ILE A 176 12.16 5.78 -2.20
N ILE A 177 12.62 5.76 -0.95
CA ILE A 177 12.01 6.55 0.14
C ILE A 177 12.08 8.04 -0.19
N LEU A 178 13.24 8.56 -0.58
CA LEU A 178 13.39 9.96 -0.98
C LEU A 178 12.47 10.32 -2.16
N MET A 179 12.47 9.49 -3.21
CA MET A 179 11.57 9.69 -4.35
C MET A 179 10.10 9.68 -3.94
N THR A 180 9.71 8.88 -2.95
CA THR A 180 8.31 8.85 -2.46
C THR A 180 7.87 10.20 -1.90
N PHE A 181 8.74 10.88 -1.16
CA PHE A 181 8.44 12.23 -0.67
C PHE A 181 8.29 13.23 -1.81
N PHE A 182 9.19 13.22 -2.78
CA PHE A 182 9.12 14.14 -3.92
C PHE A 182 7.94 13.84 -4.86
N THR A 183 7.69 12.57 -5.19
CA THR A 183 6.58 12.19 -6.07
C THR A 183 5.23 12.28 -5.38
N GLY A 184 5.15 12.12 -4.06
CA GLY A 184 3.93 12.31 -3.27
C GLY A 184 3.36 13.73 -3.38
N PHE A 185 4.20 14.74 -3.52
CA PHE A 185 3.80 16.14 -3.72
C PHE A 185 3.43 16.47 -5.16
N ILE A 186 3.89 15.69 -6.16
CA ILE A 186 3.78 16.01 -7.59
C ILE A 186 2.74 15.14 -8.32
N ASN A 187 2.30 14.04 -7.73
CA ASN A 187 1.48 13.05 -8.42
C ASN A 187 0.04 13.51 -8.67
N LYS A 188 -0.23 13.93 -9.92
CA LYS A 188 -1.56 14.17 -10.47
C LYS A 188 -2.45 12.89 -10.57
N ASN A 189 -1.90 11.70 -10.30
CA ASN A 189 -2.55 10.40 -10.45
C ASN A 189 -2.93 9.73 -9.11
N ALA A 190 -2.91 10.46 -7.98
CA ALA A 190 -3.58 10.01 -6.77
C ALA A 190 -5.09 10.18 -6.97
N TYR A 191 -5.85 9.10 -6.95
CA TYR A 191 -7.31 9.04 -7.11
C TYR A 191 -8.05 9.81 -6.03
#